data_ba68dc346258bd8c4619bd3b765c8202
#
_entry.id   ba68dc346258bd8c4619bd3b765c8202
#
_cell.length_a   1.000
_cell.length_b   1.000
_cell.length_c   1.000
_cell.angle_alpha   90.00
_cell.angle_beta   90.00
_cell.angle_gamma   90.00
#
_symmetry.space_group_name_H-M   'P 1'
#
loop_
_entity.id
_entity.type
_entity.pdbx_description
1 polymer ?
#
loop_
_entity_poly.entity_id
_entity_poly.type
_entity_poly.pdbx_seq_one_letter_code
_entity_poly.pdbx_strand_id
1 'polypeptide(L)'
;MKLQIKSLYLLCFATGAMLLSSCEDFLDRQEDEKLTFEKIWESRNTTKQYWLNAMSFLPNYNGGFIGDNEPYLGASDECTITYDRGYRSMNFGSWNASNVPYYKMDKYYKGIRECNIFMQNVYKCSDPLATQEQLDEWYWQARFARAYYYFSMMCDYGPIFLIGDELLDFAASTEELYRPRNTWDECVNYVVGELTACAESNAVPVQKGLSTSKYGLATKGTCYAVISRLKLYSARDLFNGNALYRTVKNPVTDKFPELSGVNIFPQTYDANKWLEAAKAAKVLLDDTDYQLYRAGNGDPYEDYYGITHVNWNSELIWTDRYNNRFSWGVNTVPTGLPGTAYGGVGPTQQQVDAYAMNNGRYPITGYEASGDPIVDNASGYSKEEELQKSEWEYPAKGWSNYKNYNITAPNMYKDREPRFYITVFFGGNYWLHGDAKTMISFAKGGNGNKSHDYPKSGYLCNRFYDHTLNSGNGQWGNLTFPVFRLGE
;
A
#
# COMPACT_ATOMS: atom_id res chain seq x y z
N MET A 1 28.97 58.16 -58.66
CA MET A 1 29.16 56.78 -58.23
C MET A 1 30.02 56.61 -56.93
N LYS A 2 31.05 57.43 -56.67
CA LYS A 2 31.88 57.33 -55.46
C LYS A 2 31.19 57.83 -54.14
N LEU A 3 30.18 58.72 -54.24
CA LEU A 3 29.46 59.19 -53.04
C LEU A 3 28.44 58.21 -52.51
N GLN A 4 27.78 57.44 -53.39
CA GLN A 4 26.76 56.45 -52.98
C GLN A 4 27.38 55.23 -52.31
N ILE A 5 28.62 54.88 -52.66
CA ILE A 5 29.31 53.74 -52.03
C ILE A 5 29.76 54.06 -50.59
N LYS A 6 30.18 55.32 -50.33
CA LYS A 6 30.54 55.76 -48.97
C LYS A 6 29.36 55.80 -48.02
N SER A 7 28.17 56.16 -48.52
CA SER A 7 26.92 56.18 -47.76
C SER A 7 26.44 54.76 -47.41
N LEU A 8 26.66 53.80 -48.32
CA LEU A 8 26.31 52.40 -48.11
C LEU A 8 27.18 51.75 -47.03
N TYR A 9 28.52 52.04 -47.02
CA TYR A 9 29.43 51.58 -46.00
C TYR A 9 29.15 52.18 -44.60
N LEU A 10 28.72 53.45 -44.56
CA LEU A 10 28.34 54.11 -43.32
C LEU A 10 27.05 53.52 -42.74
N LEU A 11 26.09 53.16 -43.58
CA LEU A 11 24.83 52.53 -43.21
C LEU A 11 25.06 51.08 -42.72
N CYS A 12 25.94 50.31 -43.38
CA CYS A 12 26.30 48.97 -42.95
C CYS A 12 27.11 48.96 -41.64
N PHE A 13 27.92 50.00 -41.40
CA PHE A 13 28.69 50.12 -40.15
C PHE A 13 27.77 50.52 -38.96
N ALA A 14 26.78 51.38 -39.21
CA ALA A 14 25.78 51.79 -38.22
C ALA A 14 24.84 50.66 -37.86
N THR A 15 24.40 49.84 -38.84
CA THR A 15 23.59 48.62 -38.56
C THR A 15 24.38 47.52 -37.90
N GLY A 16 25.67 47.34 -38.19
CA GLY A 16 26.57 46.42 -37.50
C GLY A 16 26.84 46.79 -36.05
N ALA A 17 26.95 48.12 -35.77
CA ALA A 17 27.15 48.58 -34.37
C ALA A 17 25.90 48.48 -33.50
N MET A 18 24.69 48.53 -34.08
CA MET A 18 23.41 48.31 -33.35
C MET A 18 23.12 46.84 -33.05
N LEU A 19 23.81 45.91 -33.73
CA LEU A 19 23.68 44.48 -33.46
C LEU A 19 24.64 43.98 -32.35
N LEU A 20 25.57 44.80 -31.88
CA LEU A 20 26.51 44.48 -30.82
C LEU A 20 26.10 45.02 -29.44
N SER A 21 25.02 45.77 -29.34
CA SER A 21 24.54 46.34 -28.08
C SER A 21 23.34 45.53 -27.48
N SER A 22 23.09 44.36 -28.01
CA SER A 22 22.01 43.50 -27.52
C SER A 22 22.59 42.37 -26.70
N CYS A 23 22.19 42.27 -25.43
CA CYS A 23 22.29 41.14 -24.54
C CYS A 23 23.45 41.10 -23.53
N GLU A 24 23.81 42.21 -22.86
CA GLU A 24 24.40 42.06 -21.54
C GLU A 24 23.33 41.72 -20.47
N ASP A 25 22.16 42.30 -20.54
CA ASP A 25 21.05 42.01 -19.59
C ASP A 25 20.41 40.62 -19.75
N PHE A 26 20.60 39.93 -20.87
CA PHE A 26 20.02 38.58 -21.06
C PHE A 26 20.92 37.48 -20.47
N LEU A 27 22.22 37.73 -20.32
CA LEU A 27 23.15 36.80 -19.68
C LEU A 27 23.31 37.05 -18.17
N ASP A 28 22.90 38.24 -17.73
CA ASP A 28 22.89 38.64 -16.30
C ASP A 28 21.53 38.45 -15.65
N ARG A 29 20.69 37.56 -16.17
CA ARG A 29 19.65 36.97 -15.31
C ARG A 29 20.36 36.23 -14.22
N GLN A 30 20.51 36.90 -13.11
CA GLN A 30 20.88 36.27 -11.87
C GLN A 30 20.00 35.03 -11.71
N GLU A 31 20.60 33.88 -11.43
CA GLU A 31 19.89 32.65 -11.07
C GLU A 31 19.10 32.82 -9.77
N ASP A 32 18.51 33.99 -9.56
CA ASP A 32 17.74 34.38 -8.38
C ASP A 32 16.42 33.60 -8.23
N GLU A 33 16.07 32.81 -9.27
CA GLU A 33 14.86 31.96 -9.24
C GLU A 33 15.14 30.50 -8.85
N LYS A 34 16.41 30.08 -8.71
CA LYS A 34 16.69 28.76 -8.14
C LYS A 34 16.55 28.83 -6.64
N LEU A 35 15.62 28.05 -6.11
CA LEU A 35 15.43 27.87 -4.67
C LEU A 35 16.72 27.24 -4.10
N THR A 36 17.57 28.03 -3.43
CA THR A 36 18.73 27.49 -2.72
C THR A 36 18.30 26.71 -1.48
N PHE A 37 19.19 25.84 -0.99
CA PHE A 37 18.89 25.06 0.21
C PHE A 37 18.53 25.94 1.42
N GLU A 38 19.17 27.09 1.56
CA GLU A 38 18.91 28.05 2.63
C GLU A 38 17.52 28.69 2.49
N LYS A 39 17.13 29.09 1.27
CA LYS A 39 15.83 29.71 0.98
C LYS A 39 14.64 28.79 1.28
N ILE A 40 14.86 27.48 1.32
CA ILE A 40 13.80 26.51 1.70
C ILE A 40 13.25 26.82 3.09
N TRP A 41 14.12 27.23 4.00
CA TRP A 41 13.80 27.46 5.41
C TRP A 41 13.41 28.93 5.73
N GLU A 42 13.36 29.80 4.76
CA GLU A 42 12.91 31.19 4.92
C GLU A 42 11.39 31.33 4.87
N SER A 43 10.68 30.37 4.28
CA SER A 43 9.23 30.41 4.12
C SER A 43 8.57 29.13 4.65
N ARG A 44 7.44 29.31 5.36
CA ARG A 44 6.56 28.23 5.78
C ARG A 44 6.12 27.35 4.62
N ASN A 45 5.84 27.95 3.45
CA ASN A 45 5.37 27.20 2.28
C ASN A 45 6.46 26.32 1.71
N THR A 46 7.67 26.80 1.53
CA THR A 46 8.80 26.02 1.00
C THR A 46 9.24 24.93 2.00
N THR A 47 9.27 25.25 3.30
CA THR A 47 9.49 24.27 4.37
C THR A 47 8.44 23.14 4.33
N LYS A 48 7.15 23.50 4.16
CA LYS A 48 6.07 22.52 4.01
C LYS A 48 6.24 21.67 2.74
N GLN A 49 6.62 22.26 1.62
CA GLN A 49 6.87 21.52 0.39
C GLN A 49 8.00 20.50 0.54
N TYR A 50 9.06 20.87 1.27
CA TYR A 50 10.14 19.93 1.57
C TYR A 50 9.67 18.78 2.46
N TRP A 51 8.89 19.07 3.49
CA TRP A 51 8.24 18.04 4.31
C TRP A 51 7.39 17.09 3.44
N LEU A 52 6.55 17.63 2.56
CA LEU A 52 5.73 16.81 1.65
C LEU A 52 6.60 15.96 0.70
N ASN A 53 7.73 16.49 0.24
CA ASN A 53 8.69 15.71 -0.53
C ASN A 53 9.25 14.54 0.30
N ALA A 54 9.67 14.77 1.54
CA ALA A 54 10.14 13.71 2.43
C ALA A 54 9.07 12.63 2.67
N MET A 55 7.77 13.01 2.72
CA MET A 55 6.64 12.09 2.86
C MET A 55 6.28 11.36 1.56
N SER A 56 6.70 11.85 0.40
CA SER A 56 6.29 11.32 -0.92
C SER A 56 6.84 9.93 -1.26
N PHE A 57 7.79 9.44 -0.49
CA PHE A 57 8.37 8.11 -0.63
C PHE A 57 7.55 7.02 0.07
N LEU A 58 6.50 7.37 0.82
CA LEU A 58 5.59 6.39 1.42
C LEU A 58 5.05 5.42 0.35
N PRO A 59 4.79 4.15 0.72
CA PRO A 59 4.17 3.20 -0.18
C PRO A 59 2.85 3.74 -0.72
N ASN A 60 2.63 3.56 -2.01
CA ASN A 60 1.35 3.85 -2.64
C ASN A 60 0.54 2.55 -2.76
N TYR A 61 -0.27 2.27 -1.75
CA TYR A 61 -1.11 1.07 -1.71
C TYR A 61 -2.22 1.06 -2.77
N ASN A 62 -2.54 2.22 -3.30
CA ASN A 62 -3.57 2.42 -4.31
C ASN A 62 -3.20 1.87 -5.69
N GLY A 63 -1.99 2.18 -6.17
CA GLY A 63 -1.56 1.77 -7.51
C GLY A 63 -0.97 0.37 -7.57
N GLY A 64 -0.64 -0.19 -6.40
CA GLY A 64 0.34 -1.24 -6.27
C GLY A 64 -0.14 -2.62 -6.67
N PHE A 65 -1.41 -2.94 -6.48
CA PHE A 65 -1.80 -4.32 -6.68
C PHE A 65 -1.95 -4.71 -8.15
N ILE A 66 -2.00 -3.76 -9.07
CA ILE A 66 -2.04 -4.00 -10.52
C ILE A 66 -0.72 -3.62 -11.18
N GLY A 67 0.01 -2.69 -10.61
CA GLY A 67 1.33 -2.26 -11.08
C GLY A 67 2.47 -3.06 -10.46
N ASP A 68 3.68 -2.74 -10.86
CA ASP A 68 4.90 -3.32 -10.30
C ASP A 68 5.34 -2.62 -8.99
N ASN A 69 4.44 -1.82 -8.40
CA ASN A 69 4.79 -0.95 -7.29
C ASN A 69 4.59 -1.56 -5.91
N GLU A 70 3.55 -2.39 -5.72
CA GLU A 70 3.23 -3.03 -4.44
C GLU A 70 2.68 -4.45 -4.70
N PRO A 71 3.51 -5.47 -4.80
CA PRO A 71 3.13 -6.79 -5.31
C PRO A 71 2.37 -7.67 -4.31
N TYR A 72 2.18 -7.21 -3.08
CA TYR A 72 1.76 -8.06 -1.95
C TYR A 72 0.53 -8.90 -2.23
N LEU A 73 -0.49 -8.34 -2.88
CA LEU A 73 -1.72 -9.07 -3.14
C LEU A 73 -1.55 -10.07 -4.27
N GLY A 74 -0.97 -9.67 -5.39
CA GLY A 74 -0.78 -10.53 -6.57
C GLY A 74 0.35 -11.54 -6.43
N ALA A 75 1.22 -11.38 -5.44
CA ALA A 75 2.31 -12.32 -5.12
C ALA A 75 1.96 -13.27 -3.97
N SER A 76 0.71 -13.29 -3.51
CA SER A 76 0.21 -14.16 -2.44
C SER A 76 -0.63 -15.32 -2.99
N ASP A 77 -1.05 -16.21 -2.13
CA ASP A 77 -2.04 -17.26 -2.38
C ASP A 77 -3.49 -16.76 -2.31
N GLU A 78 -3.71 -15.48 -1.98
CA GLU A 78 -5.05 -14.89 -1.85
C GLU A 78 -5.63 -14.44 -3.18
N CYS A 79 -4.79 -13.89 -4.08
CA CYS A 79 -5.24 -13.23 -5.30
C CYS A 79 -4.42 -13.66 -6.52
N THR A 80 -5.08 -13.79 -7.65
CA THR A 80 -4.44 -13.99 -8.95
C THR A 80 -4.77 -12.85 -9.89
N ILE A 81 -3.81 -12.51 -10.74
CA ILE A 81 -3.91 -11.45 -11.73
C ILE A 81 -3.61 -12.03 -13.11
N THR A 82 -4.48 -11.71 -14.06
CA THR A 82 -4.35 -12.23 -15.43
C THR A 82 -3.21 -11.57 -16.19
N TYR A 83 -2.93 -10.29 -15.87
CA TYR A 83 -1.94 -9.50 -16.60
C TYR A 83 -0.52 -9.98 -16.36
N ASP A 84 0.33 -9.87 -17.37
CA ASP A 84 1.76 -10.16 -17.23
C ASP A 84 2.47 -8.99 -16.56
N ARG A 85 2.64 -9.11 -15.25
CA ARG A 85 3.26 -8.11 -14.37
C ARG A 85 4.39 -8.73 -13.57
N GLY A 86 5.33 -7.92 -13.10
CA GLY A 86 6.54 -8.38 -12.41
C GLY A 86 6.30 -9.32 -11.25
N TYR A 87 5.25 -9.10 -10.45
CA TYR A 87 4.92 -9.96 -9.29
C TYR A 87 4.41 -11.36 -9.65
N ARG A 88 3.92 -11.62 -10.89
CA ARG A 88 3.59 -13.00 -11.32
C ARG A 88 4.81 -13.91 -11.31
N SER A 89 5.98 -13.38 -11.56
CA SER A 89 7.23 -14.14 -11.50
C SER A 89 7.51 -14.71 -10.11
N MET A 90 7.04 -14.06 -9.05
CA MET A 90 7.14 -14.54 -7.67
C MET A 90 6.35 -15.84 -7.49
N ASN A 91 5.07 -15.87 -7.92
CA ASN A 91 4.20 -17.03 -7.81
C ASN A 91 4.64 -18.19 -8.70
N PHE A 92 5.27 -17.89 -9.84
CA PHE A 92 5.78 -18.92 -10.76
C PHE A 92 7.21 -19.38 -10.43
N GLY A 93 7.82 -18.89 -9.36
CA GLY A 93 9.17 -19.27 -8.94
C GLY A 93 10.28 -18.82 -9.88
N SER A 94 10.03 -17.87 -10.78
CA SER A 94 11.04 -17.31 -11.70
C SER A 94 11.76 -16.09 -11.15
N TRP A 95 11.43 -15.68 -9.94
CA TRP A 95 12.10 -14.60 -9.23
C TRP A 95 13.36 -15.12 -8.50
N ASN A 96 14.47 -14.39 -8.63
CA ASN A 96 15.73 -14.71 -7.97
C ASN A 96 16.61 -13.45 -7.79
N ALA A 97 17.74 -13.60 -7.11
CA ALA A 97 18.66 -12.48 -6.80
C ALA A 97 19.18 -11.70 -8.03
N SER A 98 19.20 -12.34 -9.22
CA SER A 98 19.62 -11.70 -10.48
C SER A 98 18.43 -11.14 -11.28
N ASN A 99 17.22 -11.52 -10.91
CA ASN A 99 15.98 -11.07 -11.55
C ASN A 99 14.97 -10.69 -10.48
N VAL A 100 15.09 -9.46 -9.98
CA VAL A 100 14.24 -8.90 -8.90
C VAL A 100 13.18 -8.02 -9.55
N PRO A 101 11.93 -8.48 -9.72
CA PRO A 101 10.86 -7.70 -10.35
C PRO A 101 10.38 -6.53 -9.49
N TYR A 102 10.71 -6.56 -8.20
CA TYR A 102 10.31 -5.55 -7.22
C TYR A 102 11.51 -5.11 -6.39
N TYR A 103 11.92 -3.85 -6.54
CA TYR A 103 13.06 -3.28 -5.83
C TYR A 103 12.73 -1.87 -5.36
N LYS A 104 12.75 -1.65 -4.04
CA LYS A 104 12.36 -0.38 -3.40
C LYS A 104 13.41 0.17 -2.43
N MET A 105 14.52 -0.53 -2.24
CA MET A 105 15.50 -0.14 -1.23
C MET A 105 16.06 1.26 -1.50
N ASP A 106 16.38 1.59 -2.75
CA ASP A 106 16.86 2.91 -3.14
C ASP A 106 15.82 4.02 -2.88
N LYS A 107 14.55 3.75 -3.17
CA LYS A 107 13.44 4.67 -2.91
C LYS A 107 13.36 5.00 -1.42
N TYR A 108 13.37 3.98 -0.57
CA TYR A 108 13.19 4.19 0.86
C TYR A 108 14.42 4.83 1.53
N TYR A 109 15.64 4.48 1.12
CA TYR A 109 16.83 5.18 1.63
C TYR A 109 16.90 6.64 1.19
N LYS A 110 16.42 6.97 -0.01
CA LYS A 110 16.22 8.37 -0.41
C LYS A 110 15.22 9.06 0.53
N GLY A 111 14.08 8.43 0.80
CA GLY A 111 13.09 8.93 1.75
C GLY A 111 13.65 9.15 3.15
N ILE A 112 14.45 8.21 3.67
CA ILE A 112 15.13 8.33 4.97
C ILE A 112 16.06 9.54 4.98
N ARG A 113 16.86 9.72 3.91
CA ARG A 113 17.73 10.89 3.78
C ARG A 113 16.93 12.20 3.79
N GLU A 114 15.86 12.29 3.00
CA GLU A 114 15.01 13.49 2.96
C GLU A 114 14.38 13.78 4.34
N CYS A 115 13.94 12.76 5.06
CA CYS A 115 13.47 12.90 6.44
C CYS A 115 14.58 13.42 7.37
N ASN A 116 15.80 12.88 7.28
CA ASN A 116 16.93 13.33 8.09
C ASN A 116 17.29 14.79 7.80
N ILE A 117 17.37 15.18 6.52
CA ILE A 117 17.62 16.58 6.13
C ILE A 117 16.51 17.48 6.71
N PHE A 118 15.26 17.08 6.54
CA PHE A 118 14.14 17.86 7.04
C PHE A 118 14.19 18.04 8.57
N MET A 119 14.34 16.95 9.31
CA MET A 119 14.37 17.00 10.78
C MET A 119 15.53 17.83 11.33
N GLN A 120 16.70 17.84 10.67
CA GLN A 120 17.84 18.65 11.08
C GLN A 120 17.68 20.16 10.77
N ASN A 121 16.71 20.52 9.91
CA ASN A 121 16.60 21.90 9.42
C ASN A 121 15.24 22.55 9.68
N VAL A 122 14.18 21.82 9.98
CA VAL A 122 12.81 22.35 10.11
C VAL A 122 12.71 23.54 11.08
N TYR A 123 13.46 23.49 12.17
CA TYR A 123 13.47 24.58 13.18
C TYR A 123 14.29 25.82 12.76
N LYS A 124 14.93 25.79 11.58
CA LYS A 124 15.51 26.97 10.96
C LYS A 124 14.48 27.80 10.20
N CYS A 125 13.22 27.33 10.12
CA CYS A 125 12.16 28.08 9.46
C CYS A 125 11.98 29.44 10.13
N SER A 126 12.30 30.51 9.37
CA SER A 126 12.27 31.90 9.89
C SER A 126 10.95 32.63 9.61
N ASP A 127 10.01 31.99 8.91
CA ASP A 127 8.70 32.58 8.60
C ASP A 127 7.88 32.75 9.89
N PRO A 128 7.47 33.97 10.25
CA PRO A 128 6.70 34.22 11.47
C PRO A 128 5.30 33.56 11.46
N LEU A 129 4.82 33.11 10.31
CA LEU A 129 3.56 32.38 10.19
C LEU A 129 3.70 30.87 10.47
N ALA A 130 4.92 30.37 10.58
CA ALA A 130 5.20 29.00 10.98
C ALA A 130 5.22 28.90 12.51
N THR A 131 4.15 28.39 13.10
CA THR A 131 4.10 28.20 14.56
C THR A 131 4.97 27.05 15.02
N GLN A 132 5.48 27.08 16.25
CA GLN A 132 6.26 25.99 16.83
C GLN A 132 5.48 24.67 16.81
N GLU A 133 4.19 24.70 17.16
CA GLU A 133 3.31 23.52 17.11
C GLU A 133 3.27 22.89 15.70
N GLN A 134 3.23 23.72 14.66
CA GLN A 134 3.23 23.24 13.28
C GLN A 134 4.57 22.63 12.87
N LEU A 135 5.69 23.25 13.28
CA LEU A 135 7.03 22.73 13.01
C LEU A 135 7.26 21.40 13.75
N ASP A 136 6.78 21.31 15.00
CA ASP A 136 6.81 20.08 15.78
C ASP A 136 5.97 18.97 15.12
N GLU A 137 4.74 19.27 14.68
CA GLU A 137 3.92 18.33 13.95
C GLU A 137 4.67 17.77 12.73
N TRP A 138 5.25 18.63 11.90
CA TRP A 138 5.98 18.20 10.69
C TRP A 138 7.25 17.42 11.03
N TYR A 139 7.97 17.79 12.06
CA TYR A 139 9.13 17.06 12.56
C TYR A 139 8.76 15.60 12.91
N TRP A 140 7.73 15.43 13.73
CA TRP A 140 7.32 14.11 14.19
C TRP A 140 6.67 13.27 13.09
N GLN A 141 5.98 13.88 12.15
CA GLN A 141 5.48 13.19 10.96
C GLN A 141 6.64 12.71 10.06
N ALA A 142 7.69 13.49 9.90
CA ALA A 142 8.89 13.07 9.17
C ALA A 142 9.63 11.92 9.89
N ARG A 143 9.71 11.97 11.22
CA ARG A 143 10.29 10.89 12.03
C ARG A 143 9.47 9.60 11.92
N PHE A 144 8.16 9.69 11.95
CA PHE A 144 7.26 8.56 11.65
C PHE A 144 7.52 8.00 10.26
N ALA A 145 7.57 8.84 9.22
CA ALA A 145 7.80 8.38 7.85
C ALA A 145 9.13 7.65 7.72
N ARG A 146 10.20 8.15 8.33
CA ARG A 146 11.51 7.48 8.38
C ARG A 146 11.40 6.07 9.00
N ALA A 147 10.75 5.95 10.14
CA ALA A 147 10.53 4.66 10.80
C ALA A 147 9.70 3.72 9.93
N TYR A 148 8.71 4.25 9.23
CA TYR A 148 7.86 3.49 8.31
C TYR A 148 8.62 3.03 7.06
N TYR A 149 9.57 3.80 6.55
CA TYR A 149 10.46 3.36 5.45
C TYR A 149 11.32 2.17 5.87
N TYR A 150 11.90 2.22 7.07
CA TYR A 150 12.62 1.07 7.62
C TYR A 150 11.71 -0.14 7.79
N PHE A 151 10.52 0.03 8.36
CA PHE A 151 9.52 -1.04 8.48
C PHE A 151 9.17 -1.66 7.11
N SER A 152 8.93 -0.85 6.09
CA SER A 152 8.60 -1.33 4.74
C SER A 152 9.75 -2.14 4.14
N MET A 153 11.00 -1.68 4.28
CA MET A 153 12.16 -2.44 3.83
C MET A 153 12.34 -3.75 4.60
N MET A 154 12.07 -3.76 5.89
CA MET A 154 12.13 -4.99 6.69
C MET A 154 11.11 -6.03 6.24
N CYS A 155 9.91 -5.61 5.82
CA CYS A 155 8.92 -6.51 5.25
C CYS A 155 9.39 -7.15 3.93
N ASP A 156 10.11 -6.39 3.10
CA ASP A 156 10.52 -6.84 1.77
C ASP A 156 11.87 -7.60 1.77
N TYR A 157 12.81 -7.18 2.61
CA TYR A 157 14.22 -7.62 2.55
C TYR A 157 14.73 -8.27 3.84
N GLY A 158 13.93 -8.33 4.89
CA GLY A 158 14.37 -8.81 6.22
C GLY A 158 15.30 -7.79 6.90
N PRO A 159 16.41 -8.25 7.52
CA PRO A 159 17.40 -7.35 8.13
C PRO A 159 17.97 -6.33 7.14
N ILE A 160 18.10 -5.09 7.58
CA ILE A 160 18.58 -3.96 6.78
C ILE A 160 19.71 -3.23 7.51
N PHE A 161 20.35 -2.26 6.89
CA PHE A 161 21.30 -1.39 7.57
C PHE A 161 20.61 -0.12 8.09
N LEU A 162 20.89 0.23 9.34
CA LEU A 162 20.32 1.40 10.00
C LEU A 162 21.29 2.58 9.86
N ILE A 163 20.83 3.68 9.29
CA ILE A 163 21.58 4.93 9.15
C ILE A 163 21.34 5.86 10.36
N GLY A 164 20.17 5.74 11.01
CA GLY A 164 19.77 6.66 12.08
C GLY A 164 19.59 8.09 11.56
N ASP A 165 20.17 9.06 12.28
CA ASP A 165 20.09 10.47 11.95
C ASP A 165 21.22 10.95 11.03
N GLU A 166 22.11 10.06 10.60
CA GLU A 166 23.27 10.41 9.78
C GLU A 166 22.88 10.85 8.37
N LEU A 167 23.61 11.81 7.83
CA LEU A 167 23.56 12.19 6.43
C LEU A 167 24.80 11.65 5.73
N LEU A 168 24.63 10.59 4.97
CA LEU A 168 25.72 10.00 4.19
C LEU A 168 26.17 10.96 3.09
N ASP A 169 27.48 11.10 2.91
CA ASP A 169 28.05 11.87 1.80
C ASP A 169 27.92 11.07 0.50
N PHE A 170 27.13 11.55 -0.46
CA PHE A 170 27.00 10.92 -1.77
C PHE A 170 28.25 11.03 -2.66
N ALA A 171 29.17 11.94 -2.34
CA ALA A 171 30.47 12.02 -3.01
C ALA A 171 31.46 10.97 -2.50
N ALA A 172 31.16 10.32 -1.40
CA ALA A 172 31.97 9.24 -0.84
C ALA A 172 32.03 8.03 -1.78
N SER A 173 33.16 7.32 -1.75
CA SER A 173 33.32 6.10 -2.53
C SER A 173 32.34 5.00 -2.12
N THR A 174 32.08 4.04 -3.01
CA THR A 174 31.24 2.89 -2.71
C THR A 174 31.77 2.11 -1.49
N GLU A 175 33.07 2.06 -1.30
CA GLU A 175 33.72 1.41 -0.16
C GLU A 175 33.41 2.15 1.15
N GLU A 176 33.41 3.49 1.13
CA GLU A 176 33.07 4.32 2.29
C GLU A 176 31.59 4.21 2.64
N LEU A 177 30.71 4.11 1.65
CA LEU A 177 29.28 3.96 1.82
C LEU A 177 28.85 2.54 2.21
N TYR A 178 29.71 1.53 1.98
CA TYR A 178 29.40 0.16 2.30
C TYR A 178 29.17 -0.03 3.79
N ARG A 179 28.01 -0.62 4.15
CA ARG A 179 27.61 -0.96 5.51
C ARG A 179 27.05 -2.38 5.55
N PRO A 180 27.47 -3.20 6.55
CA PRO A 180 26.80 -4.46 6.84
C PRO A 180 25.35 -4.22 7.33
N ARG A 181 24.51 -5.23 7.19
CA ARG A 181 23.16 -5.15 7.76
C ARG A 181 23.19 -5.26 9.29
N ASN A 182 22.33 -4.53 9.95
CA ASN A 182 22.02 -4.78 11.35
C ASN A 182 21.29 -6.12 11.50
N THR A 183 21.29 -6.68 12.70
CA THR A 183 20.51 -7.89 12.97
C THR A 183 19.00 -7.59 12.91
N TRP A 184 18.20 -8.63 12.70
CA TRP A 184 16.75 -8.50 12.70
C TRP A 184 16.23 -7.85 14.00
N ASP A 185 16.72 -8.30 15.16
CA ASP A 185 16.27 -7.79 16.45
C ASP A 185 16.71 -6.32 16.68
N GLU A 186 17.90 -5.92 16.23
CA GLU A 186 18.31 -4.50 16.23
C GLU A 186 17.39 -3.65 15.36
N CYS A 187 17.05 -4.12 14.15
CA CYS A 187 16.13 -3.42 13.26
C CYS A 187 14.74 -3.27 13.88
N VAL A 188 14.21 -4.35 14.48
CA VAL A 188 12.92 -4.31 15.20
C VAL A 188 12.95 -3.31 16.36
N ASN A 189 13.99 -3.37 17.20
CA ASN A 189 14.12 -2.50 18.36
C ASN A 189 14.25 -1.02 17.95
N TYR A 190 14.99 -0.73 16.89
CA TYR A 190 15.13 0.62 16.36
C TYR A 190 13.78 1.17 15.88
N VAL A 191 13.09 0.44 15.03
CA VAL A 191 11.79 0.90 14.48
C VAL A 191 10.74 1.04 15.57
N VAL A 192 10.67 0.08 16.51
CA VAL A 192 9.77 0.17 17.67
C VAL A 192 10.10 1.38 18.54
N GLY A 193 11.38 1.64 18.82
CA GLY A 193 11.82 2.81 19.59
C GLY A 193 11.43 4.13 18.92
N GLU A 194 11.66 4.27 17.62
CA GLU A 194 11.29 5.47 16.86
C GLU A 194 9.77 5.71 16.86
N LEU A 195 8.97 4.67 16.63
CA LEU A 195 7.52 4.76 16.62
C LEU A 195 6.95 5.01 18.02
N THR A 196 7.54 4.43 19.06
CA THR A 196 7.16 4.70 20.45
C THR A 196 7.40 6.17 20.80
N ALA A 197 8.57 6.71 20.46
CA ALA A 197 8.87 8.12 20.64
C ALA A 197 7.87 9.04 19.90
N CYS A 198 7.46 8.65 18.68
CA CYS A 198 6.39 9.36 17.95
C CYS A 198 5.06 9.30 18.71
N ALA A 199 4.64 8.11 19.17
CA ALA A 199 3.37 7.94 19.87
C ALA A 199 3.33 8.69 21.24
N GLU A 200 4.45 8.81 21.92
CA GLU A 200 4.58 9.54 23.20
C GLU A 200 4.65 11.05 23.01
N SER A 201 4.97 11.53 21.81
CA SER A 201 5.03 12.96 21.53
C SER A 201 3.65 13.63 21.61
N ASN A 202 3.58 14.83 22.17
CA ASN A 202 2.37 15.65 22.16
C ASN A 202 2.04 16.25 20.79
N ALA A 203 2.99 16.29 19.88
CA ALA A 203 2.81 16.82 18.52
C ALA A 203 2.20 15.80 17.54
N VAL A 204 2.21 14.50 17.88
CA VAL A 204 1.51 13.47 17.08
C VAL A 204 0.05 13.41 17.54
N PRO A 205 -0.92 13.61 16.62
CA PRO A 205 -2.32 13.69 17.00
C PRO A 205 -2.90 12.34 17.42
N VAL A 206 -4.00 12.39 18.17
CA VAL A 206 -4.91 11.25 18.37
C VAL A 206 -5.98 11.25 17.27
N GLN A 207 -6.61 10.11 17.02
CA GLN A 207 -7.66 9.97 15.99
C GLN A 207 -8.92 10.76 16.37
N LYS A 208 -9.31 10.73 17.62
CA LYS A 208 -10.52 11.37 18.12
C LYS A 208 -10.46 12.88 17.98
N GLY A 209 -11.44 13.44 17.30
CA GLY A 209 -11.51 14.89 17.06
C GLY A 209 -10.53 15.41 16.02
N LEU A 210 -9.85 14.54 15.29
CA LEU A 210 -8.97 14.95 14.20
C LEU A 210 -9.75 15.70 13.13
N SER A 211 -9.28 16.89 12.74
CA SER A 211 -9.91 17.67 11.68
C SER A 211 -9.72 16.99 10.31
N THR A 212 -10.68 17.17 9.41
CA THR A 212 -10.64 16.59 8.06
C THR A 212 -9.41 17.01 7.25
N SER A 213 -8.85 18.18 7.52
CA SER A 213 -7.61 18.67 6.89
C SER A 213 -6.36 17.92 7.34
N LYS A 214 -6.44 17.17 8.43
CA LYS A 214 -5.35 16.35 9.00
C LYS A 214 -5.53 14.86 8.74
N TYR A 215 -6.61 14.46 8.07
CA TYR A 215 -6.81 13.07 7.69
C TYR A 215 -5.67 12.59 6.78
N GLY A 216 -5.12 11.42 7.08
CA GLY A 216 -3.94 10.86 6.42
C GLY A 216 -2.62 11.09 7.15
N LEU A 217 -2.54 12.04 8.11
CA LEU A 217 -1.39 12.11 9.01
C LEU A 217 -1.30 10.85 9.88
N ALA A 218 -0.09 10.48 10.24
CA ALA A 218 0.10 9.44 11.23
C ALA A 218 -0.39 9.93 12.60
N THR A 219 -1.22 9.11 13.24
CA THR A 219 -1.71 9.32 14.61
C THR A 219 -0.93 8.45 15.59
N LYS A 220 -1.14 8.65 16.89
CA LYS A 220 -0.59 7.74 17.93
C LYS A 220 -1.02 6.30 17.66
N GLY A 221 -2.28 6.08 17.30
CA GLY A 221 -2.78 4.76 16.91
C GLY A 221 -2.09 4.18 15.68
N THR A 222 -1.74 5.03 14.69
CA THR A 222 -0.95 4.59 13.53
C THR A 222 0.41 4.05 13.95
N CYS A 223 1.10 4.74 14.87
CA CYS A 223 2.39 4.27 15.40
C CYS A 223 2.25 2.90 16.08
N TYR A 224 1.25 2.75 16.96
CA TYR A 224 0.99 1.46 17.63
C TYR A 224 0.57 0.35 16.67
N ALA A 225 -0.15 0.65 15.61
CA ALA A 225 -0.53 -0.33 14.60
C ALA A 225 0.70 -0.88 13.84
N VAL A 226 1.65 -0.02 13.48
CA VAL A 226 2.91 -0.45 12.86
C VAL A 226 3.73 -1.30 13.85
N ILE A 227 3.82 -0.88 15.11
CA ILE A 227 4.51 -1.65 16.17
C ILE A 227 3.88 -3.04 16.34
N SER A 228 2.55 -3.12 16.38
CA SER A 228 1.82 -4.38 16.52
C SER A 228 2.14 -5.33 15.38
N ARG A 229 2.03 -4.86 14.13
CA ARG A 229 2.35 -5.68 12.93
C ARG A 229 3.80 -6.11 12.90
N LEU A 230 4.75 -5.23 13.21
CA LEU A 230 6.17 -5.57 13.23
C LEU A 230 6.51 -6.61 14.30
N LYS A 231 5.94 -6.47 15.51
CA LYS A 231 6.13 -7.46 16.58
C LYS A 231 5.51 -8.81 16.22
N LEU A 232 4.33 -8.83 15.57
CA LEU A 232 3.73 -10.05 15.04
C LEU A 232 4.64 -10.72 14.00
N TYR A 233 5.19 -9.97 13.05
CA TYR A 233 6.14 -10.49 12.06
C TYR A 233 7.39 -11.07 12.72
N SER A 234 7.92 -10.39 13.76
CA SER A 234 9.08 -10.86 14.51
C SER A 234 8.81 -12.14 15.30
N ALA A 235 7.56 -12.40 15.70
CA ALA A 235 7.17 -13.61 16.43
C ALA A 235 6.99 -14.84 15.53
N ARG A 236 6.66 -14.63 14.23
CA ARG A 236 6.39 -15.73 13.30
C ARG A 236 7.63 -16.50 12.93
N ASP A 237 7.45 -17.76 12.56
CA ASP A 237 8.51 -18.73 12.24
C ASP A 237 9.53 -18.23 11.22
N LEU A 238 9.12 -17.32 10.31
CA LEU A 238 10.03 -16.75 9.31
C LEU A 238 11.21 -16.02 9.96
N PHE A 239 10.97 -15.25 11.05
CA PHE A 239 11.97 -14.40 11.69
C PHE A 239 12.31 -14.82 13.14
N ASN A 240 11.76 -15.92 13.63
CA ASN A 240 11.92 -16.38 15.00
C ASN A 240 12.61 -17.75 15.07
N GLY A 241 13.92 -17.76 14.86
CA GLY A 241 14.72 -18.98 14.93
C GLY A 241 14.61 -19.89 13.71
N ASN A 242 14.31 -19.35 12.54
CA ASN A 242 14.19 -20.11 11.29
C ASN A 242 15.48 -20.81 10.91
N ALA A 243 15.43 -22.15 10.80
CA ALA A 243 16.59 -22.97 10.49
C ALA A 243 17.25 -22.62 9.14
N LEU A 244 16.47 -22.16 8.14
CA LEU A 244 16.98 -21.79 6.82
C LEU A 244 17.87 -20.53 6.84
N TYR A 245 17.71 -19.67 7.86
CA TYR A 245 18.41 -18.39 7.95
C TYR A 245 19.57 -18.41 8.98
N ARG A 246 19.78 -19.50 9.72
CA ARG A 246 20.82 -19.58 10.75
C ARG A 246 22.24 -19.36 10.23
N THR A 247 22.50 -19.65 8.96
CA THR A 247 23.81 -19.48 8.34
C THR A 247 24.00 -18.13 7.67
N VAL A 248 22.96 -17.31 7.59
CA VAL A 248 23.03 -15.99 6.98
C VAL A 248 23.70 -15.02 7.92
N LYS A 249 24.89 -14.55 7.53
CA LYS A 249 25.70 -13.64 8.33
C LYS A 249 26.34 -12.56 7.48
N ASN A 250 26.72 -11.48 8.13
CA ASN A 250 27.49 -10.42 7.49
C ASN A 250 28.88 -10.91 7.06
N PRO A 251 29.46 -10.33 6.00
CA PRO A 251 30.89 -10.48 5.68
C PRO A 251 31.76 -10.03 6.86
N VAL A 252 32.96 -10.60 6.95
CA VAL A 252 33.99 -10.09 7.87
C VAL A 252 34.51 -8.76 7.37
N THR A 253 34.56 -7.74 8.22
CA THR A 253 35.04 -6.39 7.91
C THR A 253 35.62 -5.71 9.15
N ASP A 254 36.68 -4.95 8.96
CA ASP A 254 37.28 -4.15 10.03
C ASP A 254 36.59 -2.80 10.23
N LYS A 255 35.80 -2.37 9.24
CA LYS A 255 35.12 -1.05 9.25
C LYS A 255 33.95 -0.98 10.23
N PHE A 256 33.27 -2.11 10.48
CA PHE A 256 32.13 -2.24 11.41
C PHE A 256 32.33 -3.51 12.24
N PRO A 257 33.27 -3.48 13.22
CA PRO A 257 33.66 -4.67 13.97
C PRO A 257 32.50 -5.30 14.74
N GLU A 258 31.53 -4.48 15.20
CA GLU A 258 30.33 -4.94 15.92
C GLU A 258 29.34 -5.72 15.03
N LEU A 259 29.38 -5.54 13.71
CA LEU A 259 28.53 -6.24 12.74
C LEU A 259 29.33 -7.29 11.93
N SER A 260 30.64 -7.37 12.14
CA SER A 260 31.55 -8.24 11.38
C SER A 260 31.30 -9.72 11.67
N GLY A 261 30.90 -10.49 10.65
CA GLY A 261 30.65 -11.92 10.76
C GLY A 261 29.43 -12.30 11.61
N VAL A 262 28.62 -11.33 12.05
CA VAL A 262 27.44 -11.55 12.91
C VAL A 262 26.32 -12.24 12.12
N ASN A 263 25.66 -13.22 12.73
CA ASN A 263 24.42 -13.78 12.21
C ASN A 263 23.29 -12.74 12.28
N ILE A 264 22.68 -12.43 11.14
CA ILE A 264 21.72 -11.33 11.06
C ILE A 264 20.28 -11.72 11.39
N PHE A 265 20.00 -13.03 11.55
CA PHE A 265 18.70 -13.53 11.98
C PHE A 265 18.80 -14.21 13.35
N PRO A 266 17.71 -14.22 14.15
CA PRO A 266 17.63 -14.93 15.41
C PRO A 266 17.98 -16.41 15.26
N GLN A 267 18.86 -16.93 16.13
CA GLN A 267 19.38 -18.27 16.04
C GLN A 267 18.49 -19.32 16.72
N THR A 268 17.64 -18.86 17.65
CA THR A 268 16.77 -19.72 18.46
C THR A 268 15.35 -19.15 18.45
N TYR A 269 14.36 -20.03 18.56
CA TYR A 269 12.98 -19.65 18.76
C TYR A 269 12.77 -19.03 20.14
N ASP A 270 12.06 -17.91 20.20
CA ASP A 270 11.67 -17.22 21.42
C ASP A 270 10.14 -17.07 21.48
N ALA A 271 9.50 -17.84 22.36
CA ALA A 271 8.05 -17.80 22.58
C ALA A 271 7.57 -16.46 23.14
N ASN A 272 8.43 -15.68 23.84
CA ASN A 272 8.05 -14.38 24.39
C ASN A 272 7.71 -13.36 23.31
N LYS A 273 8.23 -13.52 22.10
CA LYS A 273 7.88 -12.62 20.97
C LYS A 273 6.37 -12.64 20.67
N TRP A 274 5.70 -13.76 20.84
CA TRP A 274 4.23 -13.85 20.71
C TRP A 274 3.51 -13.06 21.81
N LEU A 275 3.99 -13.13 23.04
CA LEU A 275 3.45 -12.34 24.15
C LEU A 275 3.63 -10.84 23.89
N GLU A 276 4.80 -10.43 23.41
CA GLU A 276 5.06 -9.03 23.07
C GLU A 276 4.20 -8.54 21.89
N ALA A 277 3.94 -9.39 20.89
CA ALA A 277 3.01 -9.08 19.80
C ALA A 277 1.57 -8.90 20.32
N ALA A 278 1.11 -9.81 21.19
CA ALA A 278 -0.21 -9.70 21.82
C ALA A 278 -0.36 -8.44 22.67
N LYS A 279 0.66 -8.08 23.46
CA LYS A 279 0.67 -6.82 24.22
C LYS A 279 0.59 -5.59 23.32
N ALA A 280 1.31 -5.58 22.21
CA ALA A 280 1.28 -4.47 21.26
C ALA A 280 -0.09 -4.32 20.59
N ALA A 281 -0.74 -5.43 20.20
CA ALA A 281 -2.11 -5.39 19.68
C ALA A 281 -3.11 -4.92 20.74
N LYS A 282 -2.93 -5.33 22.01
CA LYS A 282 -3.81 -4.94 23.11
C LYS A 282 -3.87 -3.42 23.33
N VAL A 283 -2.78 -2.69 23.07
CA VAL A 283 -2.79 -1.22 23.19
C VAL A 283 -3.88 -0.59 22.31
N LEU A 284 -4.07 -1.11 21.09
CA LEU A 284 -5.11 -0.62 20.17
C LEU A 284 -6.51 -1.12 20.54
N LEU A 285 -6.62 -2.33 21.09
CA LEU A 285 -7.89 -2.89 21.54
C LEU A 285 -8.43 -2.17 22.78
N ASP A 286 -7.53 -1.64 23.63
CA ASP A 286 -7.89 -0.85 24.81
C ASP A 286 -8.14 0.63 24.47
N ASP A 287 -7.76 1.08 23.27
CA ASP A 287 -7.94 2.46 22.83
C ASP A 287 -9.40 2.72 22.42
N THR A 288 -10.04 3.65 23.12
CA THR A 288 -11.46 4.00 22.88
C THR A 288 -11.70 4.84 21.63
N ASP A 289 -10.64 5.27 20.94
CA ASP A 289 -10.74 6.02 19.70
C ASP A 289 -11.15 5.14 18.52
N TYR A 290 -11.00 3.80 18.65
CA TYR A 290 -11.28 2.84 17.60
C TYR A 290 -12.35 1.84 18.01
N GLN A 291 -13.23 1.48 17.08
CA GLN A 291 -14.27 0.47 17.24
C GLN A 291 -14.49 -0.23 15.91
N LEU A 292 -14.85 -1.52 15.95
CA LEU A 292 -15.28 -2.20 14.73
C LEU A 292 -16.43 -1.44 14.08
N TYR A 293 -16.32 -1.21 12.78
CA TYR A 293 -17.36 -0.49 12.05
C TYR A 293 -18.68 -1.24 12.05
N ARG A 294 -19.77 -0.49 12.27
CA ARG A 294 -21.14 -0.97 12.19
C ARG A 294 -21.98 0.04 11.42
N ALA A 295 -22.76 -0.47 10.44
CA ALA A 295 -23.67 0.36 9.65
C ALA A 295 -24.89 0.85 10.47
N GLY A 296 -25.13 0.25 11.64
CA GLY A 296 -26.18 0.66 12.55
C GLY A 296 -27.56 0.03 12.30
N ASN A 297 -27.68 -0.83 11.30
CA ASN A 297 -28.93 -1.52 10.93
C ASN A 297 -28.90 -3.03 11.23
N GLY A 298 -27.80 -3.54 11.79
CA GLY A 298 -27.63 -4.96 12.13
C GLY A 298 -27.33 -5.86 10.92
N ASP A 299 -27.07 -5.30 9.74
CA ASP A 299 -26.72 -6.06 8.54
C ASP A 299 -25.19 -6.30 8.47
N PRO A 300 -24.72 -7.55 8.65
CA PRO A 300 -23.30 -7.87 8.62
C PRO A 300 -22.65 -7.65 7.24
N TYR A 301 -23.43 -7.66 6.17
CA TYR A 301 -22.93 -7.36 4.82
C TYR A 301 -22.60 -5.87 4.69
N GLU A 302 -23.48 -4.99 5.14
CA GLU A 302 -23.23 -3.55 5.17
C GLU A 302 -22.11 -3.18 6.14
N ASP A 303 -22.04 -3.82 7.30
CA ASP A 303 -20.92 -3.65 8.24
C ASP A 303 -19.59 -3.90 7.55
N TYR A 304 -19.45 -5.03 6.87
CA TYR A 304 -18.19 -5.40 6.24
C TYR A 304 -17.88 -4.57 4.97
N TYR A 305 -18.89 -4.26 4.16
CA TYR A 305 -18.76 -3.41 2.98
C TYR A 305 -18.33 -1.99 3.35
N GLY A 306 -18.96 -1.43 4.40
CA GLY A 306 -18.72 -0.06 4.82
C GLY A 306 -17.29 0.23 5.29
N ILE A 307 -16.52 -0.79 5.70
CA ILE A 307 -15.12 -0.60 6.12
C ILE A 307 -14.31 0.12 5.03
N THR A 308 -14.57 -0.16 3.75
CA THR A 308 -13.84 0.42 2.62
C THR A 308 -14.58 1.54 1.88
N HIS A 309 -15.91 1.63 2.05
CA HIS A 309 -16.75 2.57 1.31
C HIS A 309 -17.24 3.75 2.16
N VAL A 310 -17.22 3.63 3.49
CA VAL A 310 -17.52 4.75 4.39
C VAL A 310 -16.22 5.41 4.82
N ASN A 311 -16.04 6.66 4.39
CA ASN A 311 -14.82 7.40 4.69
C ASN A 311 -14.63 7.61 6.20
N TRP A 312 -13.42 7.39 6.70
CA TRP A 312 -13.01 7.67 8.07
C TRP A 312 -13.97 7.12 9.12
N ASN A 313 -14.39 5.88 8.92
CA ASN A 313 -15.19 5.17 9.90
C ASN A 313 -14.37 4.80 11.16
N SER A 314 -15.06 4.35 12.19
CA SER A 314 -14.47 4.07 13.51
C SER A 314 -13.42 2.95 13.55
N GLU A 315 -13.36 2.13 12.51
CA GLU A 315 -12.42 1.00 12.46
C GLU A 315 -11.07 1.37 11.83
N LEU A 316 -11.03 2.45 11.06
CA LEU A 316 -9.86 2.84 10.29
C LEU A 316 -8.82 3.53 11.17
N ILE A 317 -7.58 3.03 11.16
CA ILE A 317 -6.44 3.60 11.89
C ILE A 317 -5.59 4.44 10.95
N TRP A 318 -5.24 3.91 9.79
CA TRP A 318 -4.51 4.63 8.74
C TRP A 318 -4.95 4.14 7.37
N THR A 319 -5.08 5.08 6.42
CA THR A 319 -5.72 4.78 5.14
C THR A 319 -5.03 5.47 3.99
N ASP A 320 -5.11 4.85 2.82
CA ASP A 320 -4.84 5.46 1.53
C ASP A 320 -6.18 5.67 0.80
N ARG A 321 -6.46 6.92 0.38
CA ARG A 321 -7.72 7.27 -0.28
C ARG A 321 -7.50 7.73 -1.71
N TYR A 322 -8.24 7.16 -2.64
CA TYR A 322 -8.06 7.44 -4.05
C TYR A 322 -9.32 7.18 -4.91
N ASN A 323 -9.27 7.69 -6.14
CA ASN A 323 -10.29 7.38 -7.13
C ASN A 323 -10.11 5.95 -7.64
N ASN A 324 -11.17 5.15 -7.56
CA ASN A 324 -11.15 3.71 -7.81
C ASN A 324 -11.01 3.31 -9.29
N ARG A 325 -11.07 4.25 -10.25
CA ARG A 325 -11.14 3.92 -11.68
C ARG A 325 -9.97 3.09 -12.18
N PHE A 326 -8.76 3.56 -11.97
CA PHE A 326 -7.54 2.98 -12.56
C PHE A 326 -6.80 2.01 -11.65
N SER A 327 -7.28 1.83 -10.42
CA SER A 327 -6.72 0.87 -9.48
C SER A 327 -7.54 -0.42 -9.46
N TRP A 328 -8.46 -0.53 -8.52
CA TRP A 328 -9.30 -1.74 -8.39
C TRP A 328 -10.42 -1.80 -9.44
N GLY A 329 -11.09 -0.67 -9.71
CA GLY A 329 -12.34 -0.64 -10.45
C GLY A 329 -12.27 -1.34 -11.81
N VAL A 330 -11.53 -0.80 -12.77
CA VAL A 330 -11.48 -1.36 -14.15
C VAL A 330 -10.97 -2.80 -14.20
N ASN A 331 -10.17 -3.21 -13.22
CA ASN A 331 -9.52 -4.52 -13.19
C ASN A 331 -10.37 -5.60 -12.50
N THR A 332 -11.43 -5.19 -11.82
CA THR A 332 -12.39 -6.09 -11.15
C THR A 332 -13.76 -6.13 -11.82
N VAL A 333 -14.08 -5.18 -12.69
CA VAL A 333 -15.33 -5.18 -13.46
C VAL A 333 -15.29 -6.23 -14.56
N PRO A 334 -16.32 -7.09 -14.70
CA PRO A 334 -16.39 -8.14 -15.73
C PRO A 334 -16.29 -7.57 -17.14
N THR A 335 -15.49 -8.21 -18.01
CA THR A 335 -15.21 -7.77 -19.39
C THR A 335 -16.45 -7.63 -20.29
N GLY A 336 -17.57 -8.25 -19.93
CA GLY A 336 -18.82 -8.22 -20.71
C GLY A 336 -19.72 -7.00 -20.46
N LEU A 337 -19.33 -6.14 -19.53
CA LEU A 337 -20.12 -4.94 -19.23
C LEU A 337 -19.76 -3.78 -20.14
N PRO A 338 -20.69 -2.82 -20.35
CA PRO A 338 -20.38 -1.59 -21.06
C PRO A 338 -19.26 -0.79 -20.38
N GLY A 339 -18.49 -0.03 -21.17
CA GLY A 339 -17.42 0.82 -20.70
C GLY A 339 -16.08 0.08 -20.56
N THR A 340 -15.15 0.68 -19.83
CA THR A 340 -13.81 0.11 -19.61
C THR A 340 -13.89 -0.95 -18.52
N ALA A 341 -13.65 -2.20 -18.88
CA ALA A 341 -13.73 -3.35 -17.98
C ALA A 341 -12.68 -4.39 -18.39
N TYR A 342 -11.71 -4.68 -17.53
CA TYR A 342 -10.63 -5.63 -17.79
C TYR A 342 -10.84 -6.98 -17.10
N GLY A 343 -11.43 -7.00 -15.92
CA GLY A 343 -11.86 -8.22 -15.22
C GLY A 343 -10.77 -9.24 -14.94
N GLY A 344 -9.53 -8.79 -14.78
CA GLY A 344 -8.37 -9.68 -14.68
C GLY A 344 -7.89 -9.97 -13.26
N VAL A 345 -8.59 -9.50 -12.24
CA VAL A 345 -8.16 -9.62 -10.82
C VAL A 345 -9.23 -10.33 -10.01
N GLY A 346 -8.86 -11.45 -9.42
CA GLY A 346 -9.78 -12.23 -8.60
C GLY A 346 -9.07 -13.09 -7.56
N PRO A 347 -9.81 -13.56 -6.54
CA PRO A 347 -9.27 -14.48 -5.56
C PRO A 347 -8.86 -15.80 -6.19
N THR A 348 -7.91 -16.47 -5.56
CA THR A 348 -7.57 -17.87 -5.84
C THR A 348 -8.66 -18.80 -5.32
N GLN A 349 -8.68 -20.07 -5.75
CA GLN A 349 -9.57 -21.07 -5.16
C GLN A 349 -9.24 -21.27 -3.67
N GLN A 350 -7.98 -21.24 -3.31
CA GLN A 350 -7.53 -21.37 -1.92
C GLN A 350 -8.10 -20.26 -1.04
N GLN A 351 -8.14 -19.02 -1.52
CA GLN A 351 -8.80 -17.92 -0.81
C GLN A 351 -10.32 -18.13 -0.71
N VAL A 352 -10.96 -18.66 -1.77
CA VAL A 352 -12.40 -19.00 -1.74
C VAL A 352 -12.69 -20.07 -0.71
N ASP A 353 -11.84 -21.08 -0.60
CA ASP A 353 -11.97 -22.20 0.35
C ASP A 353 -11.76 -21.74 1.81
N ALA A 354 -10.98 -20.69 2.02
CA ALA A 354 -10.70 -20.15 3.35
C ALA A 354 -11.88 -19.40 4.01
N TYR A 355 -12.97 -19.16 3.29
CA TYR A 355 -14.17 -18.57 3.90
C TYR A 355 -15.02 -19.62 4.59
N ALA A 356 -15.54 -19.28 5.79
CA ALA A 356 -16.42 -20.15 6.55
C ALA A 356 -17.82 -20.29 5.89
N MET A 357 -18.57 -21.28 6.34
CA MET A 357 -20.01 -21.38 6.13
C MET A 357 -20.73 -20.42 7.09
N ASN A 358 -22.01 -20.16 6.84
CA ASN A 358 -22.87 -19.29 7.69
C ASN A 358 -23.01 -19.77 9.14
N ASN A 359 -22.71 -21.04 9.41
CA ASN A 359 -22.67 -21.62 10.76
C ASN A 359 -21.32 -21.45 11.47
N GLY A 360 -20.36 -20.72 10.85
CA GLY A 360 -19.04 -20.42 11.40
C GLY A 360 -17.98 -21.53 11.22
N ARG A 361 -18.33 -22.69 10.64
CA ARG A 361 -17.37 -23.77 10.37
C ARG A 361 -16.69 -23.56 9.04
N TYR A 362 -15.40 -23.86 8.99
CA TYR A 362 -14.63 -23.83 7.72
C TYR A 362 -14.94 -25.09 6.91
N PRO A 363 -15.40 -24.98 5.65
CA PRO A 363 -15.73 -26.15 4.84
C PRO A 363 -14.47 -26.94 4.43
N ILE A 364 -13.38 -26.25 4.19
CA ILE A 364 -12.10 -26.84 3.79
C ILE A 364 -11.10 -26.62 4.92
N THR A 365 -10.54 -27.73 5.44
CA THR A 365 -9.61 -27.71 6.59
C THR A 365 -8.16 -27.96 6.19
N GLY A 366 -7.91 -28.27 4.93
CA GLY A 366 -6.59 -28.53 4.37
C GLY A 366 -6.68 -29.15 2.99
N TYR A 367 -5.56 -29.63 2.49
CA TYR A 367 -5.46 -30.29 1.20
C TYR A 367 -4.65 -31.58 1.31
N GLU A 368 -5.07 -32.62 0.61
CA GLU A 368 -4.31 -33.83 0.43
C GLU A 368 -3.03 -33.58 -0.41
N ALA A 369 -2.11 -34.51 -0.43
CA ALA A 369 -0.92 -34.43 -1.27
C ALA A 369 -1.23 -34.37 -2.77
N SER A 370 -2.41 -34.85 -3.18
CA SER A 370 -2.95 -34.72 -4.53
C SER A 370 -3.42 -33.31 -4.90
N GLY A 371 -3.59 -32.42 -3.88
CA GLY A 371 -4.21 -31.12 -4.02
C GLY A 371 -5.74 -31.12 -3.82
N ASP A 372 -6.34 -32.28 -3.52
CA ASP A 372 -7.76 -32.37 -3.22
C ASP A 372 -8.10 -31.74 -1.86
N PRO A 373 -9.21 -30.98 -1.73
CA PRO A 373 -9.60 -30.39 -0.47
C PRO A 373 -10.05 -31.42 0.55
N ILE A 374 -9.64 -31.23 1.80
CA ILE A 374 -10.12 -31.99 2.97
C ILE A 374 -11.35 -31.30 3.51
N VAL A 375 -12.51 -31.90 3.36
CA VAL A 375 -13.80 -31.33 3.72
C VAL A 375 -14.18 -31.63 5.17
N ASP A 376 -14.62 -30.59 5.91
CA ASP A 376 -15.32 -30.78 7.17
C ASP A 376 -16.81 -31.06 6.92
N ASN A 377 -17.22 -32.32 6.98
CA ASN A 377 -18.61 -32.73 6.74
C ASN A 377 -19.59 -32.09 7.75
N ALA A 378 -19.14 -31.67 8.93
CA ALA A 378 -19.99 -30.99 9.92
C ALA A 378 -20.25 -29.51 9.54
N SER A 379 -19.54 -28.99 8.54
CA SER A 379 -19.76 -27.61 8.02
C SER A 379 -21.06 -27.49 7.22
N GLY A 380 -21.63 -28.59 6.75
CA GLY A 380 -22.76 -28.59 5.80
C GLY A 380 -22.35 -28.45 4.33
N TYR A 381 -21.07 -28.37 4.06
CA TYR A 381 -20.52 -28.38 2.68
C TYR A 381 -20.47 -29.81 2.15
N SER A 382 -20.86 -30.02 0.90
CA SER A 382 -20.79 -31.33 0.21
C SER A 382 -19.94 -31.21 -1.04
N LYS A 383 -18.85 -31.99 -1.09
CA LYS A 383 -17.96 -32.06 -2.26
C LYS A 383 -18.67 -32.69 -3.46
N GLU A 384 -19.55 -33.66 -3.21
CA GLU A 384 -20.31 -34.37 -4.25
C GLU A 384 -21.33 -33.46 -4.94
N GLU A 385 -21.81 -32.43 -4.23
CA GLU A 385 -22.82 -31.50 -4.72
C GLU A 385 -22.26 -30.13 -5.09
N GLU A 386 -20.98 -29.86 -4.81
CA GLU A 386 -20.37 -28.53 -4.93
C GLU A 386 -20.55 -27.89 -6.33
N LEU A 387 -20.46 -28.69 -7.39
CA LEU A 387 -20.61 -28.24 -8.78
C LEU A 387 -22.05 -28.29 -9.29
N GLN A 388 -22.97 -28.93 -8.55
CA GLN A 388 -24.39 -28.93 -8.91
C GLN A 388 -24.95 -27.52 -8.76
N LYS A 389 -25.74 -27.10 -9.75
CA LYS A 389 -26.40 -25.80 -9.71
C LYS A 389 -27.79 -25.92 -9.12
N SER A 390 -28.10 -25.10 -8.15
CA SER A 390 -29.43 -24.91 -7.61
C SER A 390 -29.82 -23.44 -7.62
N GLU A 391 -31.12 -23.18 -7.54
CA GLU A 391 -31.64 -21.84 -7.37
C GLU A 391 -31.68 -21.51 -5.86
N TRP A 392 -31.17 -20.35 -5.49
CA TRP A 392 -31.18 -19.85 -4.12
C TRP A 392 -31.13 -18.33 -4.07
N GLU A 393 -31.63 -17.78 -2.96
CA GLU A 393 -31.61 -16.33 -2.73
C GLU A 393 -30.21 -15.86 -2.40
N TYR A 394 -29.73 -14.85 -3.14
CA TYR A 394 -28.43 -14.24 -2.86
C TYR A 394 -28.52 -13.37 -1.59
N PRO A 395 -27.67 -13.58 -0.58
CA PRO A 395 -27.87 -13.03 0.75
C PRO A 395 -27.38 -11.60 0.93
N ALA A 396 -26.51 -11.07 0.08
CA ALA A 396 -25.94 -9.73 0.22
C ALA A 396 -26.92 -8.65 -0.24
N LYS A 397 -27.70 -8.12 0.69
CA LYS A 397 -28.87 -7.29 0.44
C LYS A 397 -28.61 -5.78 0.45
N GLY A 398 -27.75 -5.31 1.33
CA GLY A 398 -27.77 -3.93 1.80
C GLY A 398 -27.05 -2.91 0.90
N TRP A 399 -26.12 -3.32 0.10
CA TRP A 399 -25.22 -2.45 -0.65
C TRP A 399 -25.65 -2.24 -2.12
N SER A 400 -26.84 -2.64 -2.46
CA SER A 400 -27.43 -2.37 -3.77
C SER A 400 -28.86 -1.89 -3.61
N ASN A 401 -29.34 -1.09 -4.57
CA ASN A 401 -30.75 -0.73 -4.69
C ASN A 401 -31.64 -1.94 -5.02
N TYR A 402 -31.04 -3.11 -5.22
CA TYR A 402 -31.73 -4.36 -5.49
C TYR A 402 -32.02 -5.09 -4.20
N LYS A 403 -33.33 -5.19 -3.89
CA LYS A 403 -33.82 -6.14 -2.90
C LYS A 403 -33.46 -7.57 -3.34
N ASN A 404 -33.60 -8.51 -2.44
CA ASN A 404 -33.34 -9.92 -2.66
C ASN A 404 -33.59 -10.39 -4.08
N TYR A 405 -32.68 -11.17 -4.63
CA TYR A 405 -32.82 -11.80 -5.93
C TYR A 405 -32.31 -13.25 -5.87
N ASN A 406 -32.93 -14.10 -6.67
CA ASN A 406 -32.46 -15.47 -6.82
C ASN A 406 -31.39 -15.56 -7.89
N ILE A 407 -30.44 -16.46 -7.66
CA ILE A 407 -29.43 -16.86 -8.63
C ILE A 407 -29.47 -18.37 -8.84
N THR A 408 -29.01 -18.81 -10.01
CA THR A 408 -28.75 -20.23 -10.28
C THR A 408 -27.24 -20.43 -10.40
N ALA A 409 -26.63 -20.92 -9.34
CA ALA A 409 -25.18 -21.04 -9.24
C ALA A 409 -24.76 -22.35 -8.56
N PRO A 410 -23.48 -22.77 -8.68
CA PRO A 410 -22.94 -23.91 -7.96
C PRO A 410 -23.17 -23.85 -6.44
N ASN A 411 -23.50 -25.00 -5.85
CA ASN A 411 -23.79 -25.10 -4.42
C ASN A 411 -22.59 -24.76 -3.54
N MET A 412 -21.36 -24.86 -4.03
CA MET A 412 -20.15 -24.46 -3.31
C MET A 412 -20.16 -23.00 -2.84
N TYR A 413 -21.01 -22.15 -3.41
CA TYR A 413 -21.13 -20.74 -3.06
C TYR A 413 -22.30 -20.44 -2.14
N LYS A 414 -23.14 -21.43 -1.88
CA LYS A 414 -24.33 -21.30 -1.05
C LYS A 414 -23.95 -21.36 0.44
N ASP A 415 -24.73 -20.67 1.27
CA ASP A 415 -24.62 -20.70 2.73
C ASP A 415 -23.21 -20.34 3.30
N ARG A 416 -22.50 -19.47 2.60
CA ARG A 416 -21.19 -18.96 3.05
C ARG A 416 -21.36 -17.75 3.98
N GLU A 417 -20.32 -17.42 4.72
CA GLU A 417 -20.29 -16.25 5.61
C GLU A 417 -20.41 -14.92 4.83
N PRO A 418 -20.83 -13.81 5.46
CA PRO A 418 -21.03 -12.52 4.80
C PRO A 418 -19.78 -12.00 4.06
N ARG A 419 -18.57 -12.19 4.61
CA ARG A 419 -17.32 -11.75 3.99
C ARG A 419 -17.10 -12.36 2.61
N PHE A 420 -17.52 -13.61 2.40
CA PHE A 420 -17.44 -14.28 1.10
C PHE A 420 -18.20 -13.48 0.03
N TYR A 421 -19.48 -13.17 0.25
CA TYR A 421 -20.30 -12.50 -0.75
C TYR A 421 -19.90 -11.06 -1.03
N ILE A 422 -19.28 -10.39 -0.08
CA ILE A 422 -18.75 -9.03 -0.27
C ILE A 422 -17.40 -9.05 -1.02
N THR A 423 -16.60 -10.11 -0.84
CA THR A 423 -15.23 -10.14 -1.40
C THR A 423 -15.16 -10.86 -2.74
N VAL A 424 -15.95 -11.94 -2.92
CA VAL A 424 -15.85 -12.86 -4.06
C VAL A 424 -17.04 -12.66 -4.99
N PHE A 425 -16.75 -12.37 -6.26
CA PHE A 425 -17.72 -12.43 -7.33
C PHE A 425 -17.47 -13.71 -8.16
N PHE A 426 -18.51 -14.50 -8.38
CA PHE A 426 -18.44 -15.78 -9.06
C PHE A 426 -19.44 -15.86 -10.21
N GLY A 427 -19.21 -16.78 -11.18
CA GLY A 427 -20.09 -16.98 -12.33
C GLY A 427 -21.47 -17.48 -11.95
N GLY A 428 -22.52 -16.98 -12.63
CA GLY A 428 -23.93 -17.23 -12.33
C GLY A 428 -24.57 -16.22 -11.40
N ASN A 429 -23.76 -15.29 -10.86
CA ASN A 429 -24.26 -14.16 -10.08
C ASN A 429 -24.50 -12.93 -10.97
N TYR A 430 -25.26 -11.97 -10.46
CA TYR A 430 -25.49 -10.68 -11.11
C TYR A 430 -24.46 -9.66 -10.66
N TRP A 431 -23.78 -9.05 -11.64
CA TRP A 431 -23.03 -7.82 -11.39
C TRP A 431 -23.98 -6.65 -11.34
N LEU A 432 -24.00 -5.97 -10.19
CA LEU A 432 -24.82 -4.80 -9.97
C LEU A 432 -24.05 -3.54 -10.38
N HIS A 433 -24.69 -2.63 -11.11
CA HIS A 433 -24.07 -1.40 -11.57
C HIS A 433 -25.10 -0.27 -11.69
N GLY A 434 -25.22 0.51 -10.64
CA GLY A 434 -26.30 1.51 -10.48
C GLY A 434 -27.68 0.82 -10.47
N ASP A 435 -28.58 1.27 -11.33
CA ASP A 435 -29.94 0.72 -11.44
C ASP A 435 -30.01 -0.54 -12.35
N ALA A 436 -28.88 -1.02 -12.86
CA ALA A 436 -28.83 -2.17 -13.73
C ALA A 436 -28.17 -3.38 -13.06
N LYS A 437 -28.57 -4.58 -13.49
CA LYS A 437 -27.91 -5.84 -13.13
C LYS A 437 -27.68 -6.70 -14.36
N THR A 438 -26.53 -7.34 -14.43
CA THR A 438 -26.17 -8.20 -15.55
C THR A 438 -25.65 -9.54 -15.00
N MET A 439 -26.30 -10.64 -15.40
CA MET A 439 -25.80 -11.97 -15.03
C MET A 439 -24.48 -12.23 -15.76
N ILE A 440 -23.45 -12.67 -15.03
CA ILE A 440 -22.12 -12.89 -15.56
C ILE A 440 -21.84 -14.38 -15.66
N SER A 441 -21.33 -14.79 -16.83
CA SER A 441 -20.81 -16.14 -17.06
C SER A 441 -19.35 -16.09 -17.43
N PHE A 442 -18.49 -16.75 -16.67
CA PHE A 442 -17.07 -16.93 -16.97
C PHE A 442 -16.78 -18.18 -17.80
N ALA A 443 -17.80 -18.95 -18.15
CA ALA A 443 -17.64 -20.09 -19.06
C ALA A 443 -17.13 -19.63 -20.44
N LYS A 444 -16.53 -20.55 -21.21
CA LYS A 444 -16.05 -20.27 -22.58
C LYS A 444 -17.20 -19.70 -23.41
N GLY A 445 -16.99 -18.52 -23.99
CA GLY A 445 -18.01 -17.78 -24.76
C GLY A 445 -19.02 -16.99 -23.93
N GLY A 446 -18.95 -17.03 -22.62
CA GLY A 446 -19.77 -16.22 -21.73
C GLY A 446 -19.40 -14.74 -21.76
N ASN A 447 -20.30 -13.89 -21.28
CA ASN A 447 -20.12 -12.43 -21.27
C ASN A 447 -18.99 -11.95 -20.35
N GLY A 448 -18.62 -12.69 -19.32
CA GLY A 448 -17.47 -12.41 -18.46
C GLY A 448 -16.14 -12.94 -19.00
N ASN A 449 -16.14 -13.58 -20.17
CA ASN A 449 -14.98 -14.20 -20.81
C ASN A 449 -14.89 -13.77 -22.29
N LYS A 450 -14.90 -12.45 -22.53
CA LYS A 450 -14.91 -11.90 -23.91
C LYS A 450 -13.54 -11.47 -24.40
N SER A 451 -12.57 -11.26 -23.52
CA SER A 451 -11.22 -10.82 -23.89
C SER A 451 -10.17 -11.71 -23.23
N HIS A 452 -8.91 -11.51 -23.58
CA HIS A 452 -7.79 -12.18 -22.92
C HIS A 452 -7.66 -11.82 -21.43
N ASP A 453 -8.27 -10.71 -21.00
CA ASP A 453 -8.19 -10.16 -19.64
C ASP A 453 -9.21 -10.78 -18.65
N TYR A 454 -9.99 -11.78 -19.06
CA TYR A 454 -10.92 -12.44 -18.15
C TYR A 454 -10.22 -13.12 -16.96
N PRO A 455 -10.89 -13.30 -15.81
CA PRO A 455 -10.28 -13.88 -14.62
C PRO A 455 -9.95 -15.35 -14.82
N LYS A 456 -8.67 -15.72 -14.70
CA LYS A 456 -8.20 -17.10 -14.90
C LYS A 456 -8.59 -18.03 -13.75
N SER A 457 -8.87 -17.50 -12.57
CA SER A 457 -9.39 -18.26 -11.42
C SER A 457 -10.90 -18.57 -11.52
N GLY A 458 -11.63 -17.90 -12.43
CA GLY A 458 -13.10 -18.00 -12.49
C GLY A 458 -13.81 -17.08 -11.49
N TYR A 459 -13.08 -16.21 -10.79
CA TYR A 459 -13.58 -15.27 -9.81
C TYR A 459 -13.10 -13.85 -10.10
N LEU A 460 -13.86 -12.85 -9.59
CA LEU A 460 -13.41 -11.48 -9.53
C LEU A 460 -13.44 -10.97 -8.08
N CYS A 461 -12.55 -10.03 -7.78
CA CYS A 461 -12.56 -9.33 -6.52
C CYS A 461 -13.73 -8.34 -6.51
N ASN A 462 -14.63 -8.47 -5.54
CA ASN A 462 -15.87 -7.70 -5.48
C ASN A 462 -15.84 -6.56 -4.46
N ARG A 463 -15.04 -6.69 -3.42
CA ARG A 463 -15.03 -5.83 -2.23
C ARG A 463 -14.84 -4.34 -2.51
N PHE A 464 -14.03 -4.02 -3.53
CA PHE A 464 -13.59 -2.65 -3.78
C PHE A 464 -14.37 -1.95 -4.91
N TYR A 465 -15.47 -2.53 -5.37
CA TYR A 465 -16.35 -1.91 -6.34
C TYR A 465 -17.59 -1.34 -5.67
N ASP A 466 -17.92 -0.09 -5.99
CA ASP A 466 -19.15 0.55 -5.52
C ASP A 466 -20.30 0.23 -6.48
N HIS A 467 -21.11 -0.73 -6.11
CA HIS A 467 -22.23 -1.21 -6.93
C HIS A 467 -23.41 -0.23 -7.03
N THR A 468 -23.40 0.87 -6.28
CA THR A 468 -24.39 1.96 -6.46
C THR A 468 -24.07 2.82 -7.68
N LEU A 469 -22.85 2.71 -8.22
CA LEU A 469 -22.34 3.46 -9.35
C LEU A 469 -22.35 2.64 -10.64
N ASN A 470 -22.40 3.33 -11.77
CA ASN A 470 -22.38 2.70 -13.08
C ASN A 470 -21.06 3.03 -13.83
N SER A 471 -20.14 2.08 -13.82
CA SER A 471 -18.87 2.21 -14.52
C SER A 471 -19.03 2.35 -16.04
N GLY A 472 -20.10 1.81 -16.63
CA GLY A 472 -20.44 1.98 -18.04
C GLY A 472 -20.73 3.43 -18.42
N ASN A 473 -21.21 4.21 -17.46
CA ASN A 473 -21.44 5.65 -17.59
C ASN A 473 -20.24 6.49 -17.08
N GLY A 474 -19.10 5.88 -16.82
CA GLY A 474 -17.91 6.55 -16.33
C GLY A 474 -17.96 6.95 -14.85
N GLN A 475 -18.91 6.42 -14.07
CA GLN A 475 -19.03 6.68 -12.64
C GLN A 475 -18.10 5.74 -11.85
N TRP A 476 -17.18 6.32 -11.11
CA TRP A 476 -16.22 5.60 -10.28
C TRP A 476 -16.16 6.26 -8.91
N GLY A 477 -16.34 5.49 -7.87
CA GLY A 477 -16.29 5.95 -6.49
C GLY A 477 -14.87 6.26 -6.01
N ASN A 478 -14.80 6.85 -4.82
CA ASN A 478 -13.57 6.92 -4.07
C ASN A 478 -13.53 5.73 -3.10
N LEU A 479 -12.40 5.08 -3.06
CA LEU A 479 -12.14 3.99 -2.15
C LEU A 479 -11.26 4.49 -1.00
N THR A 480 -11.59 4.06 0.21
CA THR A 480 -10.73 4.19 1.38
C THR A 480 -10.07 2.85 1.62
N PHE A 481 -8.80 2.73 1.22
CA PHE A 481 -8.03 1.51 1.43
C PHE A 481 -7.43 1.50 2.84
N PRO A 482 -7.82 0.55 3.71
CA PRO A 482 -7.28 0.49 5.06
C PRO A 482 -5.86 -0.08 5.03
N VAL A 483 -4.87 0.77 5.29
CA VAL A 483 -3.48 0.32 5.52
C VAL A 483 -3.37 -0.36 6.87
N PHE A 484 -4.04 0.22 7.87
CA PHE A 484 -4.25 -0.38 9.19
C PHE A 484 -5.68 -0.14 9.65
N ARG A 485 -6.30 -1.16 10.23
CA ARG A 485 -7.63 -1.10 10.82
C ARG A 485 -7.70 -1.95 12.10
N LEU A 486 -8.62 -1.64 13.00
CA LEU A 486 -8.77 -2.35 14.26
C LEU A 486 -9.07 -3.86 14.08
N GLY A 487 -9.78 -4.22 13.01
CA GLY A 487 -10.12 -5.62 12.71
C GLY A 487 -8.93 -6.51 12.36
N GLU A 488 -7.74 -5.93 12.09
CA GLU A 488 -6.49 -6.68 11.94
C GLU A 488 -5.99 -7.18 13.28
#